data_25321433f6c702706569d4a5b18d1bf9
#
_entry.id   25321433f6c702706569d4a5b18d1bf9
#
_cell.length_a   1.000
_cell.length_b   1.000
_cell.length_c   1.000
_cell.angle_alpha   90.00
_cell.angle_beta   90.00
_cell.angle_gamma   90.00
#
_symmetry.space_group_name_H-M   'P 1'
#
loop_
_entity.id
_entity.type
_entity.pdbx_description
1 polymer ?
#
loop_
_entity_poly.entity_id
_entity_poly.type
_entity_poly.pdbx_seq_one_letter_code
_entity_poly.pdbx_strand_id
1 'polypeptide(L)'
;MRLMLPAYFCAGYGYVISATFLVAIVEREPLLAGAGNWAFALVGLAAAPAVMLWDLIARRIGYLGALIVAMLVQVVGIVLPAISPTLPGVLISAVLYGGTFLGCVSLVLTMAGRLYPASPARLMGQMTLAYGAAQIVAPALTGMLAEASGHYYVGLWLAGGFVGAGALLLAWLRRVDQTAQRLDAEAKASYATP
;
A
#
# COMPACT_ATOMS: atom_id res chain seq x y z
N MET A 1 16.07 5.49 -8.79
CA MET A 1 14.90 6.42 -8.73
C MET A 1 13.81 6.18 -9.78
N ARG A 2 14.12 5.88 -11.06
CA ARG A 2 13.09 5.58 -12.09
C ARG A 2 12.15 4.43 -11.71
N LEU A 3 12.61 3.50 -10.90
CA LEU A 3 11.81 2.36 -10.41
C LEU A 3 10.79 2.71 -9.31
N MET A 4 10.88 3.89 -8.69
CA MET A 4 9.88 4.32 -7.70
C MET A 4 8.50 4.56 -8.34
N LEU A 5 8.45 5.11 -9.57
CA LEU A 5 7.19 5.36 -10.27
C LEU A 5 6.38 4.07 -10.50
N PRO A 6 6.94 3.02 -11.15
CA PRO A 6 6.21 1.78 -11.33
C PRO A 6 5.91 1.05 -10.00
N ALA A 7 6.81 1.12 -9.01
CA ALA A 7 6.54 0.55 -7.71
C ALA A 7 5.36 1.25 -6.99
N TYR A 8 5.27 2.57 -7.13
CA TYR A 8 4.18 3.33 -6.52
C TYR A 8 2.86 3.19 -7.30
N PHE A 9 2.91 3.00 -8.62
CA PHE A 9 1.76 2.56 -9.41
C PHE A 9 1.21 1.23 -8.88
N CYS A 10 2.09 0.26 -8.61
CA CYS A 10 1.70 -1.03 -8.04
C CYS A 10 1.03 -0.88 -6.67
N ALA A 11 1.53 0.02 -5.81
CA ALA A 11 0.92 0.31 -4.52
C ALA A 11 -0.49 0.92 -4.69
N GLY A 12 -0.67 1.84 -5.65
CA GLY A 12 -1.96 2.43 -5.99
C GLY A 12 -2.98 1.43 -6.50
N TYR A 13 -2.52 0.46 -7.31
CA TYR A 13 -3.36 -0.65 -7.78
C TYR A 13 -3.94 -1.45 -6.61
N GLY A 14 -3.08 -1.89 -5.68
CA GLY A 14 -3.51 -2.66 -4.52
C GLY A 14 -4.43 -1.87 -3.58
N TYR A 15 -4.11 -0.58 -3.38
CA TYR A 15 -4.93 0.31 -2.56
C TYR A 15 -6.38 0.36 -3.04
N VAL A 16 -6.60 0.71 -4.29
CA VAL A 16 -7.95 0.99 -4.78
C VAL A 16 -8.84 -0.24 -4.82
N ILE A 17 -8.28 -1.42 -5.09
CA ILE A 17 -9.05 -2.66 -5.09
C ILE A 17 -9.63 -2.95 -3.70
N SER A 18 -8.82 -2.86 -2.66
CA SER A 18 -9.30 -3.04 -1.29
C SER A 18 -10.26 -1.92 -0.88
N ALA A 19 -9.96 -0.66 -1.20
CA ALA A 19 -10.83 0.46 -0.86
C ALA A 19 -12.21 0.37 -1.53
N THR A 20 -12.26 -0.11 -2.78
CA THR A 20 -13.50 -0.16 -3.58
C THR A 20 -14.32 -1.42 -3.28
N PHE A 21 -13.67 -2.57 -3.13
CA PHE A 21 -14.37 -3.86 -3.12
C PHE A 21 -14.46 -4.52 -1.76
N LEU A 22 -13.78 -4.02 -0.71
CA LEU A 22 -13.80 -4.62 0.63
C LEU A 22 -15.25 -4.82 1.15
N VAL A 23 -16.07 -3.78 1.11
CA VAL A 23 -17.46 -3.85 1.56
C VAL A 23 -18.24 -4.85 0.71
N ALA A 24 -18.11 -4.79 -0.63
CA ALA A 24 -18.80 -5.68 -1.54
C ALA A 24 -18.40 -7.16 -1.35
N ILE A 25 -17.12 -7.41 -1.04
CA ILE A 25 -16.61 -8.77 -0.75
C ILE A 25 -17.22 -9.29 0.53
N VAL A 26 -17.24 -8.47 1.58
CA VAL A 26 -17.77 -8.85 2.90
C VAL A 26 -19.29 -9.09 2.84
N GLU A 27 -20.04 -8.22 2.18
CA GLU A 27 -21.50 -8.33 2.09
C GLU A 27 -21.97 -9.51 1.20
N ARG A 28 -21.11 -10.02 0.32
CA ARG A 28 -21.42 -11.22 -0.48
C ARG A 28 -21.26 -12.54 0.28
N GLU A 29 -20.53 -12.55 1.38
CA GLU A 29 -20.38 -13.72 2.23
C GLU A 29 -21.57 -13.81 3.19
N PRO A 30 -22.44 -14.85 3.10
CA PRO A 30 -23.67 -14.94 3.90
C PRO A 30 -23.45 -14.85 5.42
N LEU A 31 -22.28 -15.33 5.90
CA LEU A 31 -21.90 -15.30 7.32
C LEU A 31 -21.39 -13.91 7.78
N LEU A 32 -21.14 -13.00 6.85
CA LEU A 32 -20.55 -11.68 7.10
C LEU A 32 -21.46 -10.52 6.71
N ALA A 33 -22.67 -10.82 6.23
CA ALA A 33 -23.66 -9.81 5.83
C ALA A 33 -23.91 -8.81 6.97
N GLY A 34 -23.83 -7.51 6.65
CA GLY A 34 -23.93 -6.41 7.62
C GLY A 34 -22.59 -6.01 8.30
N ALA A 35 -21.50 -6.76 8.11
CA ALA A 35 -20.19 -6.44 8.69
C ALA A 35 -19.33 -5.53 7.80
N GLY A 36 -19.70 -5.30 6.53
CA GLY A 36 -18.90 -4.54 5.56
C GLY A 36 -18.60 -3.11 6.01
N ASN A 37 -19.60 -2.39 6.50
CA ASN A 37 -19.40 -1.02 6.99
C ASN A 37 -18.52 -0.95 8.24
N TRP A 38 -18.62 -1.93 9.14
CA TRP A 38 -17.74 -2.03 10.31
C TRP A 38 -16.29 -2.35 9.93
N ALA A 39 -16.09 -3.25 8.97
CA ALA A 39 -14.77 -3.54 8.42
C ALA A 39 -14.15 -2.27 7.80
N PHE A 40 -14.93 -1.49 7.04
CA PHE A 40 -14.43 -0.24 6.45
C PHE A 40 -14.16 0.84 7.50
N ALA A 41 -14.98 0.97 8.54
CA ALA A 41 -14.72 1.86 9.68
C ALA A 41 -13.39 1.50 10.39
N LEU A 42 -13.13 0.20 10.54
CA LEU A 42 -11.88 -0.29 11.13
C LEU A 42 -10.66 0.03 10.25
N VAL A 43 -10.79 0.01 8.92
CA VAL A 43 -9.75 0.52 8.01
C VAL A 43 -9.39 1.97 8.34
N GLY A 44 -10.39 2.83 8.49
CA GLY A 44 -10.20 4.24 8.84
C GLY A 44 -9.52 4.43 10.20
N LEU A 45 -9.97 3.67 11.20
CA LEU A 45 -9.38 3.72 12.55
C LEU A 45 -7.92 3.28 12.56
N ALA A 46 -7.58 2.20 11.83
CA ALA A 46 -6.20 1.73 11.69
C ALA A 46 -5.32 2.68 10.89
N ALA A 47 -5.90 3.41 9.94
CA ALA A 47 -5.20 4.40 9.12
C ALA A 47 -4.81 5.66 9.90
N ALA A 48 -5.55 6.04 10.94
CA ALA A 48 -5.31 7.25 11.70
C ALA A 48 -3.89 7.34 12.29
N PRO A 49 -3.33 6.33 12.97
CA PRO A 49 -1.96 6.36 13.48
C PRO A 49 -0.91 5.93 12.45
N ALA A 50 -1.30 5.46 11.26
CA ALA A 50 -0.41 4.79 10.31
C ALA A 50 0.76 5.67 9.87
N VAL A 51 0.50 6.96 9.56
CA VAL A 51 1.55 7.88 9.10
C VAL A 51 2.64 8.05 10.15
N MET A 52 2.24 8.26 11.42
CA MET A 52 3.19 8.41 12.53
C MET A 52 3.95 7.11 12.81
N LEU A 53 3.25 5.98 12.80
CA LEU A 53 3.85 4.67 13.01
C LEU A 53 4.92 4.37 11.95
N TRP A 54 4.61 4.58 10.68
CA TRP A 54 5.54 4.30 9.59
C TRP A 54 6.70 5.30 9.52
N ASP A 55 6.52 6.57 9.95
CA ASP A 55 7.63 7.50 10.12
C ASP A 55 8.60 7.03 11.22
N LEU A 56 8.08 6.58 12.36
CA LEU A 56 8.90 6.01 13.45
C LEU A 56 9.66 4.75 13.00
N ILE A 57 9.02 3.89 12.23
CA ILE A 57 9.67 2.70 11.66
C ILE A 57 10.76 3.12 10.66
N ALA A 58 10.48 4.11 9.80
CA ALA A 58 11.44 4.60 8.81
C ALA A 58 12.71 5.19 9.45
N ARG A 59 12.58 5.84 10.58
CA ARG A 59 13.74 6.32 11.35
C ARG A 59 14.66 5.19 11.83
N ARG A 60 14.14 3.98 12.04
CA ARG A 60 14.93 2.82 12.48
C ARG A 60 15.52 2.01 11.34
N ILE A 61 14.75 1.74 10.28
CA ILE A 61 15.16 0.82 9.20
C ILE A 61 15.41 1.50 7.84
N GLY A 62 15.20 2.82 7.77
CA GLY A 62 15.27 3.63 6.54
C GLY A 62 13.92 3.75 5.83
N TYR A 63 13.77 4.78 5.00
CA TYR A 63 12.50 5.03 4.28
C TYR A 63 12.14 3.93 3.31
N LEU A 64 13.10 3.47 2.47
CA LEU A 64 12.86 2.35 1.56
C LEU A 64 12.59 1.06 2.32
N GLY A 65 13.33 0.81 3.40
CA GLY A 65 13.11 -0.34 4.25
C GLY A 65 11.70 -0.38 4.82
N ALA A 66 11.23 0.73 5.38
CA ALA A 66 9.89 0.87 5.92
C ALA A 66 8.82 0.70 4.84
N LEU A 67 9.02 1.30 3.65
CA LEU A 67 8.08 1.19 2.53
C LEU A 67 7.95 -0.26 2.03
N ILE A 68 9.06 -0.99 1.90
CA ILE A 68 9.05 -2.41 1.51
C ILE A 68 8.25 -3.23 2.53
N VAL A 69 8.52 -3.05 3.83
CA VAL A 69 7.80 -3.76 4.89
C VAL A 69 6.32 -3.39 4.89
N ALA A 70 5.98 -2.11 4.74
CA ALA A 70 4.59 -1.65 4.65
C ALA A 70 3.84 -2.32 3.48
N MET A 71 4.47 -2.37 2.29
CA MET A 71 3.88 -3.03 1.12
C MET A 71 3.72 -4.54 1.33
N LEU A 72 4.68 -5.22 1.95
CA LEU A 72 4.55 -6.66 2.25
C LEU A 72 3.41 -6.94 3.25
N VAL A 73 3.29 -6.13 4.30
CA VAL A 73 2.15 -6.21 5.24
C VAL A 73 0.83 -5.92 4.51
N GLN A 74 0.84 -4.95 3.60
CA GLN A 74 -0.33 -4.62 2.78
C GLN A 74 -0.74 -5.78 1.86
N VAL A 75 0.22 -6.51 1.25
CA VAL A 75 -0.07 -7.73 0.48
C VAL A 75 -0.86 -8.73 1.32
N VAL A 76 -0.41 -8.99 2.55
CA VAL A 76 -1.12 -9.89 3.47
C VAL A 76 -2.54 -9.37 3.72
N GLY A 77 -2.69 -8.09 4.04
CA GLY A 77 -3.99 -7.46 4.26
C GLY A 77 -4.93 -7.59 3.05
N ILE A 78 -4.42 -7.38 1.83
CA ILE A 78 -5.22 -7.46 0.59
C ILE A 78 -5.68 -8.90 0.30
N VAL A 79 -4.79 -9.88 0.46
CA VAL A 79 -5.05 -11.27 0.04
C VAL A 79 -5.80 -12.06 1.12
N LEU A 80 -5.73 -11.67 2.38
CA LEU A 80 -6.30 -12.40 3.51
C LEU A 80 -7.80 -12.71 3.36
N PRO A 81 -8.69 -11.82 2.88
CA PRO A 81 -10.11 -12.16 2.68
C PRO A 81 -10.33 -13.25 1.63
N ALA A 82 -9.42 -13.40 0.66
CA ALA A 82 -9.50 -14.47 -0.35
C ALA A 82 -9.03 -15.82 0.20
N ILE A 83 -8.17 -15.84 1.22
CA ILE A 83 -7.68 -17.06 1.85
C ILE A 83 -8.59 -17.50 3.00
N SER A 84 -9.05 -16.54 3.78
CA SER A 84 -9.86 -16.76 4.99
C SER A 84 -11.08 -15.82 4.99
N PRO A 85 -12.18 -16.21 4.30
CA PRO A 85 -13.41 -15.43 4.26
C PRO A 85 -14.21 -15.59 5.56
N THR A 86 -13.57 -15.28 6.69
CA THR A 86 -14.15 -15.33 8.03
C THR A 86 -14.15 -13.92 8.64
N LEU A 87 -15.04 -13.67 9.61
CA LEU A 87 -15.08 -12.35 10.27
C LEU A 87 -13.72 -11.96 10.87
N PRO A 88 -12.99 -12.80 11.61
CA PRO A 88 -11.65 -12.47 12.08
C PRO A 88 -10.67 -12.17 10.92
N GLY A 89 -10.71 -12.95 9.84
CA GLY A 89 -9.87 -12.75 8.65
C GLY A 89 -10.10 -11.39 8.02
N VAL A 90 -11.35 -11.00 7.85
CA VAL A 90 -11.73 -9.68 7.29
C VAL A 90 -11.33 -8.54 8.23
N LEU A 91 -11.53 -8.68 9.53
CA LEU A 91 -11.14 -7.63 10.50
C LEU A 91 -9.63 -7.46 10.56
N ILE A 92 -8.86 -8.55 10.56
CA ILE A 92 -7.39 -8.50 10.47
C ILE A 92 -6.95 -7.85 9.16
N SER A 93 -7.56 -8.23 8.03
CA SER A 93 -7.34 -7.61 6.73
C SER A 93 -7.55 -6.09 6.79
N ALA A 94 -8.67 -5.65 7.37
CA ALA A 94 -9.01 -4.24 7.52
C ALA A 94 -7.95 -3.46 8.32
N VAL A 95 -7.44 -4.04 9.40
CA VAL A 95 -6.37 -3.43 10.22
C VAL A 95 -5.04 -3.38 9.46
N LEU A 96 -4.63 -4.48 8.83
CA LEU A 96 -3.36 -4.52 8.09
C LEU A 96 -3.38 -3.58 6.89
N TYR A 97 -4.46 -3.58 6.13
CA TYR A 97 -4.65 -2.71 4.99
C TYR A 97 -4.73 -1.23 5.43
N GLY A 98 -5.60 -0.90 6.40
CA GLY A 98 -5.76 0.45 6.94
C GLY A 98 -4.47 0.99 7.52
N GLY A 99 -3.76 0.18 8.33
CA GLY A 99 -2.51 0.53 8.97
C GLY A 99 -1.31 0.72 8.02
N THR A 100 -1.44 0.38 6.74
CA THR A 100 -0.31 0.44 5.79
C THR A 100 -0.49 1.45 4.67
N PHE A 101 -1.70 1.62 4.12
CA PHE A 101 -1.87 2.40 2.89
C PHE A 101 -1.48 3.87 3.03
N LEU A 102 -1.91 4.57 4.10
CA LEU A 102 -1.50 5.96 4.35
C LEU A 102 -0.01 6.06 4.68
N GLY A 103 0.55 5.05 5.35
CA GLY A 103 1.97 4.95 5.61
C GLY A 103 2.78 4.87 4.32
N CYS A 104 2.38 4.04 3.36
CA CYS A 104 3.01 3.96 2.03
C CYS A 104 2.98 5.31 1.31
N VAL A 105 1.83 6.00 1.29
CA VAL A 105 1.68 7.32 0.67
C VAL A 105 2.61 8.33 1.34
N SER A 106 2.59 8.42 2.67
CA SER A 106 3.41 9.34 3.43
C SER A 106 4.90 9.12 3.22
N LEU A 107 5.37 7.86 3.27
CA LEU A 107 6.76 7.51 3.04
C LEU A 107 7.24 7.91 1.65
N VAL A 108 6.44 7.63 0.61
CA VAL A 108 6.80 7.98 -0.78
C VAL A 108 6.87 9.49 -0.97
N LEU A 109 5.90 10.25 -0.46
CA LEU A 109 5.90 11.70 -0.59
C LEU A 109 7.05 12.34 0.20
N THR A 110 7.35 11.82 1.40
CA THR A 110 8.52 12.26 2.20
C THR A 110 9.81 12.01 1.45
N MET A 111 9.99 10.83 0.86
CA MET A 111 11.16 10.50 0.05
C MET A 111 11.26 11.42 -1.18
N ALA A 112 10.15 11.65 -1.89
CA ALA A 112 10.12 12.53 -3.04
C ALA A 112 10.55 13.97 -2.69
N GLY A 113 10.08 14.48 -1.54
CA GLY A 113 10.49 15.80 -1.03
C GLY A 113 11.97 15.90 -0.69
N ARG A 114 12.54 14.87 -0.08
CA ARG A 114 13.97 14.84 0.29
C ARG A 114 14.90 14.63 -0.89
N LEU A 115 14.46 13.89 -1.91
CA LEU A 115 15.28 13.61 -3.11
C LEU A 115 15.50 14.83 -4.01
N TYR A 116 14.51 15.70 -4.07
CA TYR A 116 14.55 16.89 -4.94
C TYR A 116 14.18 18.15 -4.16
N PRO A 117 15.04 18.63 -3.24
CA PRO A 117 14.74 19.78 -2.40
C PRO A 117 14.49 21.06 -3.20
N ALA A 118 15.12 21.19 -4.39
CA ALA A 118 14.95 22.35 -5.26
C ALA A 118 13.58 22.40 -6.00
N SER A 119 12.97 21.23 -6.21
CA SER A 119 11.66 21.14 -6.91
C SER A 119 10.85 19.91 -6.44
N PRO A 120 10.51 19.82 -5.15
CA PRO A 120 9.84 18.65 -4.59
C PRO A 120 8.45 18.40 -5.20
N ALA A 121 7.72 19.48 -5.51
CA ALA A 121 6.38 19.40 -6.07
C ALA A 121 6.30 18.64 -7.39
N ARG A 122 7.35 18.74 -8.24
CA ARG A 122 7.39 18.04 -9.53
C ARG A 122 7.43 16.53 -9.34
N LEU A 123 8.30 16.02 -8.48
CA LEU A 123 8.40 14.58 -8.23
C LEU A 123 7.19 14.07 -7.47
N MET A 124 6.71 14.79 -6.45
CA MET A 124 5.47 14.45 -5.74
C MET A 124 4.28 14.35 -6.70
N GLY A 125 4.14 15.31 -7.63
CA GLY A 125 3.09 15.29 -8.65
C GLY A 125 3.20 14.08 -9.59
N GLN A 126 4.40 13.71 -10.03
CA GLN A 126 4.61 12.50 -10.86
C GLN A 126 4.25 11.23 -10.10
N MET A 127 4.62 11.13 -8.82
CA MET A 127 4.25 9.99 -7.96
C MET A 127 2.73 9.92 -7.80
N THR A 128 2.08 11.03 -7.46
CA THR A 128 0.61 11.09 -7.32
C THR A 128 -0.10 10.73 -8.61
N LEU A 129 0.41 11.18 -9.78
CA LEU A 129 -0.14 10.83 -11.07
C LEU A 129 -0.02 9.33 -11.38
N ALA A 130 1.14 8.72 -11.09
CA ALA A 130 1.32 7.28 -11.27
C ALA A 130 0.37 6.47 -10.37
N TYR A 131 0.22 6.89 -9.12
CA TYR A 131 -0.71 6.29 -8.17
C TYR A 131 -2.18 6.45 -8.62
N GLY A 132 -2.56 7.65 -9.06
CA GLY A 132 -3.89 7.95 -9.58
C GLY A 132 -4.23 7.19 -10.87
N ALA A 133 -3.28 7.02 -11.78
CA ALA A 133 -3.47 6.21 -12.99
C ALA A 133 -3.81 4.75 -12.63
N ALA A 134 -3.14 4.19 -11.62
CA ALA A 134 -3.47 2.85 -11.13
C ALA A 134 -4.90 2.76 -10.59
N GLN A 135 -5.38 3.82 -9.92
CA GLN A 135 -6.74 3.87 -9.36
C GLN A 135 -7.84 3.90 -10.42
N ILE A 136 -7.53 4.32 -11.64
CA ILE A 136 -8.46 4.27 -12.78
C ILE A 136 -8.47 2.88 -13.42
N VAL A 137 -7.26 2.32 -13.65
CA VAL A 137 -7.10 1.05 -14.37
C VAL A 137 -7.55 -0.15 -13.52
N ALA A 138 -7.22 -0.16 -12.24
CA ALA A 138 -7.41 -1.32 -11.38
C ALA A 138 -8.89 -1.70 -11.16
N PRO A 139 -9.83 -0.78 -10.83
CA PRO A 139 -11.23 -1.13 -10.67
C PRO A 139 -11.87 -1.60 -11.98
N ALA A 140 -11.53 -0.99 -13.13
CA ALA A 140 -12.03 -1.40 -14.42
C ALA A 140 -11.64 -2.85 -14.73
N LEU A 141 -10.35 -3.16 -14.60
CA LEU A 141 -9.84 -4.51 -14.83
C LEU A 141 -10.42 -5.54 -13.85
N THR A 142 -10.50 -5.18 -12.57
CA THR A 142 -11.06 -6.07 -11.55
C THR A 142 -12.56 -6.29 -11.73
N GLY A 143 -13.31 -5.26 -12.14
CA GLY A 143 -14.73 -5.38 -12.44
C GLY A 143 -14.98 -6.35 -13.59
N MET A 144 -14.24 -6.23 -14.69
CA MET A 144 -14.32 -7.17 -15.83
C MET A 144 -13.98 -8.61 -15.41
N LEU A 145 -12.97 -8.80 -14.60
CA LEU A 145 -12.56 -10.13 -14.12
C LEU A 145 -13.58 -10.70 -13.13
N ALA A 146 -14.18 -9.87 -12.29
CA ALA A 146 -15.22 -10.29 -11.35
C ALA A 146 -16.50 -10.69 -12.10
N GLU A 147 -16.86 -9.99 -13.17
CA GLU A 147 -17.99 -10.35 -14.03
C GLU A 147 -17.74 -11.70 -14.72
N ALA A 148 -16.54 -11.91 -15.26
CA ALA A 148 -16.17 -13.16 -15.94
C ALA A 148 -16.06 -14.36 -14.99
N SER A 149 -15.59 -14.16 -13.76
CA SER A 149 -15.35 -15.24 -12.79
C SER A 149 -16.48 -15.45 -11.77
N GLY A 150 -17.41 -14.51 -11.67
CA GLY A 150 -18.50 -14.52 -10.69
C GLY A 150 -18.11 -14.08 -9.27
N HIS A 151 -16.83 -13.77 -9.01
CA HIS A 151 -16.34 -13.36 -7.69
C HIS A 151 -15.14 -12.39 -7.74
N TYR A 152 -14.94 -11.60 -6.66
CA TYR A 152 -13.87 -10.59 -6.58
C TYR A 152 -12.50 -11.13 -6.17
N TYR A 153 -12.36 -12.41 -5.82
CA TYR A 153 -11.10 -12.97 -5.30
C TYR A 153 -9.95 -12.87 -6.30
N VAL A 154 -10.22 -13.00 -7.60
CA VAL A 154 -9.21 -12.81 -8.64
C VAL A 154 -8.61 -11.39 -8.58
N GLY A 155 -9.45 -10.39 -8.33
CA GLY A 155 -9.00 -9.01 -8.13
C GLY A 155 -8.08 -8.84 -6.93
N LEU A 156 -8.36 -9.51 -5.81
CA LEU A 156 -7.51 -9.48 -4.61
C LEU A 156 -6.15 -10.14 -4.88
N TRP A 157 -6.11 -11.28 -5.55
CA TRP A 157 -4.85 -11.93 -5.93
C TRP A 157 -4.01 -11.09 -6.87
N LEU A 158 -4.63 -10.46 -7.87
CA LEU A 158 -3.95 -9.53 -8.76
C LEU A 158 -3.42 -8.31 -8.00
N ALA A 159 -4.23 -7.72 -7.14
CA ALA A 159 -3.84 -6.57 -6.33
C ALA A 159 -2.65 -6.91 -5.42
N GLY A 160 -2.70 -8.05 -4.74
CA GLY A 160 -1.58 -8.56 -3.94
C GLY A 160 -0.33 -8.80 -4.78
N GLY A 161 -0.47 -9.38 -5.98
CA GLY A 161 0.61 -9.59 -6.94
C GLY A 161 1.27 -8.28 -7.39
N PHE A 162 0.48 -7.26 -7.74
CA PHE A 162 1.00 -5.93 -8.10
C PHE A 162 1.76 -5.29 -6.93
N VAL A 163 1.18 -5.27 -5.73
CA VAL A 163 1.86 -4.69 -4.55
C VAL A 163 3.14 -5.47 -4.22
N GLY A 164 3.11 -6.80 -4.31
CA GLY A 164 4.28 -7.65 -4.13
C GLY A 164 5.38 -7.36 -5.16
N ALA A 165 5.01 -7.22 -6.45
CA ALA A 165 5.94 -6.80 -7.50
C ALA A 165 6.54 -5.42 -7.22
N GLY A 166 5.73 -4.46 -6.77
CA GLY A 166 6.19 -3.15 -6.32
C GLY A 166 7.21 -3.24 -5.18
N ALA A 167 6.95 -4.08 -4.17
CA ALA A 167 7.88 -4.31 -3.07
C ALA A 167 9.21 -4.92 -3.54
N LEU A 168 9.18 -5.85 -4.50
CA LEU A 168 10.38 -6.43 -5.12
C LEU A 168 11.17 -5.39 -5.92
N LEU A 169 10.49 -4.53 -6.68
CA LEU A 169 11.14 -3.42 -7.40
C LEU A 169 11.86 -2.46 -6.45
N LEU A 170 11.25 -2.14 -5.30
CA LEU A 170 11.86 -1.30 -4.27
C LEU A 170 13.03 -2.02 -3.57
N ALA A 171 12.91 -3.31 -3.31
CA ALA A 171 14.01 -4.11 -2.74
C ALA A 171 15.22 -4.15 -3.69
N TRP A 172 14.97 -4.26 -4.99
CA TRP A 172 16.03 -4.16 -5.99
C TRP A 172 16.61 -2.74 -6.05
N LEU A 173 15.77 -1.71 -6.10
CA LEU A 173 16.20 -0.32 -6.06
C LEU A 173 17.13 -0.04 -4.86
N ARG A 174 16.74 -0.53 -3.67
CA ARG A 174 17.53 -0.37 -2.45
C ARG A 174 18.93 -0.98 -2.55
N ARG A 175 19.11 -2.05 -3.34
CA ARG A 175 20.40 -2.72 -3.53
C ARG A 175 21.30 -1.99 -4.53
N VAL A 176 20.73 -1.41 -5.59
CA VAL A 176 21.50 -0.89 -6.73
C VAL A 176 21.64 0.63 -6.76
N ASP A 177 20.77 1.37 -6.09
CA ASP A 177 20.73 2.84 -6.15
C ASP A 177 21.38 3.47 -4.90
N GLN A 178 22.54 4.09 -5.10
CA GLN A 178 23.29 4.75 -4.02
C GLN A 178 22.50 5.91 -3.38
N THR A 179 21.67 6.62 -4.16
CA THR A 179 20.83 7.70 -3.66
C THR A 179 19.78 7.18 -2.68
N ALA A 180 19.19 6.03 -3.00
CA ALA A 180 18.26 5.34 -2.12
C ALA A 180 18.92 4.89 -0.81
N GLN A 181 20.15 4.38 -0.89
CA GLN A 181 20.94 3.98 0.28
C GLN A 181 21.30 5.17 1.18
N ARG A 182 21.65 6.32 0.58
CA ARG A 182 21.91 7.57 1.31
C ARG A 182 20.68 8.05 2.07
N LEU A 183 19.50 8.06 1.46
CA LEU A 183 18.25 8.43 2.12
C LEU A 183 17.93 7.52 3.33
N ASP A 184 18.16 6.22 3.19
CA ASP A 184 17.99 5.29 4.29
C ASP A 184 18.99 5.54 5.44
N ALA A 185 20.24 5.91 5.10
CA ALA A 185 21.27 6.27 6.08
C ALA A 185 20.93 7.57 6.82
N GLU A 186 20.49 8.61 6.10
CA GLU A 186 20.06 9.90 6.67
C GLU A 186 18.87 9.74 7.62
N ALA A 187 17.88 8.89 7.24
CA ALA A 187 16.73 8.60 8.11
C ALA A 187 17.18 8.01 9.45
N LYS A 188 18.14 7.09 9.42
CA LYS A 188 18.68 6.44 10.63
C LYS A 188 19.55 7.39 11.47
N ALA A 189 20.35 8.25 10.81
CA ALA A 189 21.22 9.20 11.48
C ALA A 189 20.43 10.25 12.26
N SER A 190 19.29 10.71 11.72
CA SER A 190 18.41 11.68 12.38
C SER A 190 17.80 11.18 13.70
N TYR A 191 17.86 9.89 13.96
CA TYR A 191 17.40 9.28 15.23
C TYR A 191 18.53 8.99 16.21
N ALA A 192 19.77 8.90 15.74
CA ALA A 192 20.94 8.59 16.57
C ALA A 192 21.50 9.81 17.32
N THR A 193 21.09 11.02 16.93
CA THR A 193 21.41 12.28 17.65
C THR A 193 20.30 12.59 18.65
N PRO A 194 20.60 12.59 19.95
CA PRO A 194 19.63 12.93 21.01
C PRO A 194 19.17 14.36 20.93
#